data_212c558e73e375cab9cf02c658a6072c
#
_entry.id   212c558e73e375cab9cf02c658a6072c
#
_cell.length_a   1.000
_cell.length_b   1.000
_cell.length_c   1.000
_cell.angle_alpha   90.00
_cell.angle_beta   90.00
_cell.angle_gamma   90.00
#
_symmetry.space_group_name_H-M   'P 1'
#
loop_
_entity.id
_entity.type
_entity.pdbx_description
1 polymer ?
#
loop_
_entity_poly.entity_id
_entity_poly.type
_entity_poly.pdbx_seq_one_letter_code
_entity_poly.pdbx_strand_id
1 'polypeptide(L)'
;STLDRSSAASDVYKRQVQDGEVVKSFTVNDNAMQFHPRTFVGVSADNRKVYLFVVDGRQPEYSNGMRLEDMMLLCQGAGCYQAFNMDGGGSTTMVRRVEKGSSVSFEVMNQPSDNPARSVINGLQVIEKTN
;
A
#
# COMPACT_ATOMS: atom_id res chain seq x y z
N SER A 1 20.30 8.76 -15.09
CA SER A 1 20.01 8.17 -13.80
C SER A 1 18.95 7.07 -13.92
N THR A 2 19.14 6.01 -13.18
CA THR A 2 18.21 4.90 -13.15
C THR A 2 16.83 5.27 -12.59
N LEU A 3 16.73 6.40 -11.91
CA LEU A 3 15.50 6.89 -11.30
C LEU A 3 14.57 7.58 -12.31
N ASP A 4 15.10 7.96 -13.47
CA ASP A 4 14.34 8.69 -14.49
C ASP A 4 13.70 7.77 -15.52
N ARG A 5 13.75 6.48 -15.32
CA ARG A 5 13.36 5.49 -16.32
C ARG A 5 11.88 5.38 -16.57
N SER A 6 11.08 5.76 -15.63
CA SER A 6 9.67 5.91 -15.89
C SER A 6 9.07 6.81 -14.81
N SER A 7 8.40 7.84 -15.24
CA SER A 7 7.62 8.70 -14.36
C SER A 7 6.57 7.89 -13.58
N ALA A 8 6.02 6.85 -14.19
CA ALA A 8 5.03 5.98 -13.54
C ALA A 8 5.62 5.20 -12.36
N ALA A 9 6.84 4.64 -12.50
CA ALA A 9 7.47 3.91 -11.41
C ALA A 9 7.91 4.85 -10.28
N SER A 10 8.36 6.07 -10.60
CA SER A 10 8.71 7.04 -9.57
C SER A 10 7.49 7.56 -8.81
N ASP A 11 6.32 7.60 -9.46
CA ASP A 11 5.08 8.03 -8.80
C ASP A 11 4.53 6.98 -7.84
N VAL A 12 4.71 5.70 -8.14
CA VAL A 12 4.26 4.59 -7.29
C VAL A 12 4.95 4.60 -5.93
N TYR A 13 6.23 4.97 -5.86
CA TYR A 13 7.03 4.93 -4.64
C TYR A 13 7.28 6.30 -4.03
N LYS A 14 6.53 7.31 -4.43
CA LYS A 14 6.67 8.63 -3.83
C LYS A 14 6.26 8.64 -2.37
N ARG A 15 7.07 9.35 -1.58
CA ARG A 15 6.73 9.61 -0.19
C ARG A 15 5.52 10.53 -0.13
N GLN A 16 4.49 10.12 0.57
CA GLN A 16 3.21 10.84 0.66
C GLN A 16 2.99 11.49 2.02
N VAL A 17 3.61 10.95 3.06
CA VAL A 17 3.68 11.58 4.38
C VAL A 17 5.16 11.71 4.73
N GLN A 18 5.57 12.89 5.13
CA GLN A 18 6.95 13.20 5.49
C GLN A 18 6.97 13.97 6.80
N ASP A 19 7.71 13.47 7.78
CA ASP A 19 7.85 14.08 9.10
C ASP A 19 6.50 14.38 9.77
N GLY A 20 5.54 13.46 9.59
CA GLY A 20 4.21 13.55 10.15
C GLY A 20 3.23 14.43 9.38
N GLU A 21 3.68 15.06 8.29
CA GLU A 21 2.87 15.97 7.49
C GLU A 21 2.56 15.38 6.12
N VAL A 22 1.34 15.57 5.65
CA VAL A 22 0.94 15.20 4.31
C VAL A 22 1.69 16.06 3.29
N VAL A 23 2.32 15.40 2.31
CA VAL A 23 3.05 16.09 1.24
C VAL A 23 2.04 16.77 0.32
N LYS A 24 2.07 18.12 0.29
CA LYS A 24 1.11 18.91 -0.48
C LYS A 24 1.53 19.16 -1.92
N SER A 25 2.81 18.97 -2.24
CA SER A 25 3.35 19.18 -3.58
C SER A 25 3.51 17.86 -4.33
N PHE A 26 2.42 17.15 -4.57
CA PHE A 26 2.45 16.02 -5.48
C PHE A 26 1.77 16.39 -6.80
N THR A 27 2.21 15.77 -7.87
CA THR A 27 1.59 15.96 -9.16
C THR A 27 0.19 15.39 -9.12
N VAL A 28 -0.81 16.26 -9.20
CA VAL A 28 -2.21 15.83 -9.31
C VAL A 28 -2.40 15.28 -10.72
N ASN A 29 -2.67 14.02 -10.82
CA ASN A 29 -3.05 13.36 -12.05
C ASN A 29 -4.39 12.64 -11.86
N ASP A 30 -4.97 12.16 -12.93
CA ASP A 30 -6.28 11.51 -12.90
C ASP A 30 -6.27 10.31 -11.93
N ASN A 31 -5.18 9.56 -11.86
CA ASN A 31 -5.06 8.42 -10.97
C ASN A 31 -5.13 8.83 -9.49
N ALA A 32 -4.48 9.94 -9.12
CA ALA A 32 -4.48 10.44 -7.74
C ALA A 32 -5.87 10.88 -7.29
N MET A 33 -6.66 11.44 -8.19
CA MET A 33 -7.99 11.98 -7.92
C MET A 33 -9.10 10.93 -7.97
N GLN A 34 -8.82 9.77 -8.53
CA GLN A 34 -9.80 8.71 -8.71
C GLN A 34 -9.76 7.71 -7.57
N PHE A 35 -10.88 7.01 -7.38
CA PHE A 35 -10.98 5.89 -6.45
C PHE A 35 -10.36 4.65 -7.09
N HIS A 36 -9.35 4.12 -6.43
CA HIS A 36 -8.66 2.89 -6.84
C HIS A 36 -8.30 2.06 -5.62
N PRO A 37 -8.06 0.75 -5.78
CA PRO A 37 -7.36 -0.01 -4.76
C PRO A 37 -6.00 0.63 -4.47
N ARG A 38 -5.62 0.68 -3.20
CA ARG A 38 -4.38 1.35 -2.79
C ARG A 38 -3.57 0.46 -1.86
N THR A 39 -2.26 0.60 -1.94
CA THR A 39 -1.30 -0.06 -1.06
C THR A 39 -0.34 0.99 -0.51
N PHE A 40 -0.27 1.10 0.80
CA PHE A 40 0.62 2.06 1.47
C PHE A 40 1.43 1.36 2.55
N VAL A 41 2.65 1.86 2.75
CA VAL A 41 3.53 1.46 3.83
C VAL A 41 3.94 2.70 4.61
N GLY A 42 3.88 2.64 5.93
CA GLY A 42 4.30 3.73 6.78
C GLY A 42 5.12 3.27 7.97
N VAL A 43 5.81 4.22 8.59
CA VAL A 43 6.56 4.00 9.83
C VAL A 43 6.26 5.11 10.83
N SER A 44 6.30 4.76 12.12
CA SER A 44 6.16 5.74 13.20
C SER A 44 7.43 6.57 13.39
N ALA A 45 7.31 7.69 14.10
CA ALA A 45 8.44 8.60 14.36
C ALA A 45 9.58 7.93 15.12
N ASP A 46 9.27 7.00 16.02
CA ASP A 46 10.25 6.28 16.82
C ASP A 46 10.80 5.02 16.11
N ASN A 47 10.38 4.77 14.87
CA ASN A 47 10.75 3.61 14.07
C ASN A 47 10.39 2.24 14.69
N ARG A 48 9.46 2.22 15.62
CA ARG A 48 9.04 0.99 16.30
C ARG A 48 7.82 0.33 15.68
N LYS A 49 7.07 1.08 14.87
CA LYS A 49 5.85 0.58 14.23
C LYS A 49 5.96 0.70 12.73
N VAL A 50 5.63 -0.37 12.04
CA VAL A 50 5.43 -0.40 10.60
C VAL A 50 3.94 -0.60 10.34
N TYR A 51 3.40 0.24 9.47
CA TYR A 51 2.00 0.18 9.07
C TYR A 51 1.92 -0.33 7.65
N LEU A 52 1.09 -1.35 7.44
CA LEU A 52 0.81 -1.89 6.12
C LEU A 52 -0.67 -1.68 5.84
N PHE A 53 -0.97 -0.93 4.78
CA PHE A 53 -2.34 -0.63 4.41
C PHE A 53 -2.66 -1.19 3.03
N VAL A 54 -3.77 -1.86 2.92
CA VAL A 54 -4.41 -2.16 1.63
C VAL A 54 -5.86 -1.67 1.69
N VAL A 55 -6.30 -1.09 0.60
CA VAL A 55 -7.69 -0.68 0.41
C VAL A 55 -8.20 -1.36 -0.85
N ASP A 56 -9.24 -2.15 -0.71
CA ASP A 56 -9.89 -2.79 -1.85
C ASP A 56 -10.62 -1.75 -2.70
N GLY A 57 -10.81 -2.05 -3.97
CA GLY A 57 -11.51 -1.16 -4.86
C GLY A 57 -11.89 -1.80 -6.19
N ARG A 58 -12.43 -1.00 -7.09
CA ARG A 58 -12.92 -1.44 -8.41
C ARG A 58 -13.97 -2.54 -8.34
N GLN A 59 -14.71 -2.59 -7.24
CA GLN A 59 -15.76 -3.55 -6.99
C GLN A 59 -16.98 -2.79 -6.44
N PRO A 60 -17.80 -2.17 -7.32
CA PRO A 60 -18.79 -1.17 -6.93
C PRO A 60 -19.76 -1.59 -5.82
N GLU A 61 -20.11 -2.87 -5.75
CA GLU A 61 -21.02 -3.38 -4.71
C GLU A 61 -20.32 -3.69 -3.38
N TYR A 62 -18.98 -3.56 -3.36
CA TYR A 62 -18.18 -3.88 -2.19
C TYR A 62 -17.31 -2.69 -1.77
N SER A 63 -16.41 -2.24 -2.64
CA SER A 63 -15.54 -1.10 -2.42
C SER A 63 -15.10 -0.47 -3.73
N ASN A 64 -15.23 0.85 -3.83
CA ASN A 64 -14.72 1.59 -4.97
C ASN A 64 -13.23 1.91 -4.85
N GLY A 65 -12.69 1.82 -3.66
CA GLY A 65 -11.31 2.21 -3.37
C GLY A 65 -11.21 3.55 -2.67
N MET A 66 -10.06 4.17 -2.78
CA MET A 66 -9.76 5.43 -2.10
C MET A 66 -8.91 6.32 -2.99
N ARG A 67 -9.12 7.63 -2.91
CA ARG A 67 -8.26 8.61 -3.56
C ARG A 67 -6.92 8.67 -2.82
N LEU A 68 -5.89 9.10 -3.53
CA LEU A 68 -4.54 9.21 -2.95
C LEU A 68 -4.52 10.15 -1.74
N GLU A 69 -5.19 11.29 -1.83
CA GLU A 69 -5.28 12.27 -0.74
C GLU A 69 -5.90 11.66 0.52
N ASP A 70 -6.96 10.89 0.36
CA ASP A 70 -7.64 10.24 1.48
C ASP A 70 -6.73 9.20 2.15
N MET A 71 -5.92 8.48 1.37
CA MET A 71 -4.92 7.55 1.92
C MET A 71 -3.82 8.28 2.70
N MET A 72 -3.38 9.45 2.21
CA MET A 72 -2.38 10.25 2.92
C MET A 72 -2.91 10.70 4.28
N LEU A 73 -4.16 11.17 4.32
CA LEU A 73 -4.82 11.58 5.56
C LEU A 73 -5.02 10.39 6.51
N LEU A 74 -5.38 9.24 5.98
CA LEU A 74 -5.52 8.02 6.78
C LEU A 74 -4.19 7.62 7.42
N CYS A 75 -3.12 7.62 6.64
CA CYS A 75 -1.78 7.31 7.15
C CYS A 75 -1.34 8.28 8.24
N GLN A 76 -1.56 9.58 8.04
CA GLN A 76 -1.27 10.60 9.03
C GLN A 76 -2.09 10.37 10.31
N GLY A 77 -3.39 10.14 10.18
CA GLY A 77 -4.28 9.89 11.32
C GLY A 77 -3.95 8.60 12.07
N ALA A 78 -3.40 7.59 11.40
CA ALA A 78 -2.97 6.34 12.02
C ALA A 78 -1.66 6.48 12.82
N GLY A 79 -0.92 7.56 12.62
CA GLY A 79 0.34 7.81 13.32
C GLY A 79 1.59 7.60 12.48
N CYS A 80 1.46 7.52 11.17
CA CYS A 80 2.62 7.44 10.29
C CYS A 80 3.40 8.75 10.31
N TYR A 81 4.67 8.65 10.58
CA TYR A 81 5.61 9.76 10.45
C TYR A 81 6.16 9.86 9.02
N GLN A 82 6.38 8.72 8.39
CA GLN A 82 6.69 8.59 6.98
C GLN A 82 5.71 7.59 6.35
N ALA A 83 5.26 7.86 5.15
CA ALA A 83 4.41 6.92 4.41
C ALA A 83 4.67 7.00 2.91
N PHE A 84 4.58 5.86 2.25
CA PHE A 84 4.85 5.70 0.84
C PHE A 84 3.68 5.01 0.15
N ASN A 85 3.30 5.55 -1.01
CA ASN A 85 2.38 4.88 -1.91
C ASN A 85 3.14 3.79 -2.67
N MET A 86 2.60 2.58 -2.64
CA MET A 86 3.13 1.41 -3.34
C MET A 86 2.27 1.12 -4.57
N ASP A 87 2.60 0.05 -5.30
CA ASP A 87 1.78 -0.38 -6.43
C ASP A 87 0.36 -0.75 -5.96
N GLY A 88 -0.64 -0.17 -6.61
CA GLY A 88 -2.05 -0.33 -6.26
C GLY A 88 -2.84 -1.04 -7.36
N GLY A 89 -4.13 -0.70 -7.45
CA GLY A 89 -5.01 -1.31 -8.45
C GLY A 89 -5.11 -2.82 -8.29
N GLY A 90 -5.02 -3.55 -9.37
CA GLY A 90 -5.05 -5.01 -9.36
C GLY A 90 -3.90 -5.69 -8.62
N SER A 91 -2.83 -4.94 -8.31
CA SER A 91 -1.70 -5.44 -7.51
C SER A 91 -1.93 -5.37 -6.00
N THR A 92 -2.98 -4.68 -5.55
CA THR A 92 -3.27 -4.50 -4.12
C THR A 92 -3.66 -5.83 -3.49
N THR A 93 -2.73 -6.43 -2.75
CA THR A 93 -2.92 -7.74 -2.14
C THR A 93 -2.16 -7.82 -0.82
N MET A 94 -2.84 -8.29 0.22
CA MET A 94 -2.23 -8.55 1.52
C MET A 94 -2.43 -10.02 1.88
N VAL A 95 -1.35 -10.68 2.25
CA VAL A 95 -1.33 -12.13 2.53
C VAL A 95 -0.81 -12.34 3.94
N ARG A 96 -1.44 -13.25 4.65
CA ARG A 96 -1.03 -13.68 5.98
C ARG A 96 -0.62 -15.16 5.95
N ARG A 97 0.51 -15.45 6.59
CA ARG A 97 0.92 -16.85 6.84
C ARG A 97 0.09 -17.43 7.98
N VAL A 98 -0.43 -18.60 7.77
CA VAL A 98 -1.23 -19.34 8.75
C VAL A 98 -0.61 -20.70 9.02
N GLU A 99 -0.42 -21.02 10.29
CA GLU A 99 0.08 -22.32 10.73
C GLU A 99 -1.04 -23.12 11.40
N LYS A 100 -1.23 -24.36 10.97
CA LYS A 100 -2.13 -25.33 11.59
C LYS A 100 -1.38 -26.61 11.80
N GLY A 101 -0.92 -26.87 13.04
CA GLY A 101 -0.06 -28.00 13.33
C GLY A 101 1.25 -27.91 12.55
N SER A 102 1.57 -28.92 11.76
CA SER A 102 2.75 -28.94 10.88
C SER A 102 2.51 -28.35 9.50
N SER A 103 1.27 -27.93 9.21
CA SER A 103 0.89 -27.37 7.90
C SER A 103 1.02 -25.86 7.92
N VAL A 104 1.57 -25.30 6.82
CA VAL A 104 1.67 -23.87 6.58
C VAL A 104 0.87 -23.54 5.33
N SER A 105 0.03 -22.52 5.44
CA SER A 105 -0.72 -21.96 4.32
C SER A 105 -0.65 -20.45 4.33
N PHE A 106 -1.10 -19.84 3.23
CA PHE A 106 -1.18 -18.39 3.09
C PHE A 106 -2.61 -18.01 2.76
N GLU A 107 -3.12 -17.03 3.47
CA GLU A 107 -4.47 -16.50 3.26
C GLU A 107 -4.39 -15.09 2.71
N VAL A 108 -5.14 -14.80 1.64
CA VAL A 108 -5.33 -13.44 1.14
C VAL A 108 -6.30 -12.74 2.07
N MET A 109 -5.87 -11.62 2.63
CA MET A 109 -6.60 -10.88 3.67
C MET A 109 -7.58 -9.87 3.12
N ASN A 110 -7.38 -9.41 1.90
CA ASN A 110 -8.27 -8.47 1.21
C ASN A 110 -8.99 -9.17 0.05
N GLN A 111 -9.77 -8.41 -0.70
CA GLN A 111 -10.45 -8.89 -1.90
C GLN A 111 -9.86 -8.18 -3.12
N PRO A 112 -8.82 -8.76 -3.76
CA PRO A 112 -8.19 -8.14 -4.92
C PRO A 112 -9.19 -7.91 -6.05
N SER A 113 -9.03 -6.80 -6.78
CA SER A 113 -9.89 -6.48 -7.91
C SER A 113 -9.64 -7.40 -9.11
N ASP A 114 -8.45 -7.97 -9.21
CA ASP A 114 -8.15 -9.00 -10.21
C ASP A 114 -8.47 -10.39 -9.60
N ASN A 115 -9.25 -11.18 -10.32
CA ASN A 115 -9.61 -12.52 -9.88
C ASN A 115 -9.35 -13.54 -11.03
N PRO A 116 -8.39 -14.48 -10.87
CA PRO A 116 -7.51 -14.62 -9.71
C PRO A 116 -6.55 -13.44 -9.52
N ALA A 117 -6.01 -13.27 -8.31
CA ALA A 117 -5.04 -12.24 -8.03
C ALA A 117 -3.84 -12.37 -8.97
N ARG A 118 -3.46 -11.26 -9.60
CA ARG A 118 -2.40 -11.29 -10.60
C ARG A 118 -1.01 -11.41 -9.96
N SER A 119 -0.08 -11.93 -10.72
CA SER A 119 1.33 -11.94 -10.33
C SER A 119 1.88 -10.52 -10.24
N VAL A 120 2.67 -10.26 -9.22
CA VAL A 120 3.36 -8.99 -9.01
C VAL A 120 4.87 -9.23 -9.02
N ILE A 121 5.61 -8.21 -9.46
CA ILE A 121 7.08 -8.32 -9.62
C ILE A 121 7.77 -8.34 -8.27
N ASN A 122 7.26 -7.60 -7.29
CA ASN A 122 7.84 -7.49 -5.97
C ASN A 122 6.76 -7.35 -4.90
N GLY A 123 7.16 -7.53 -3.66
CA GLY A 123 6.31 -7.35 -2.51
C GLY A 123 7.13 -7.05 -1.27
N LEU A 124 6.44 -6.63 -0.21
CA LEU A 124 7.03 -6.44 1.10
C LEU A 124 6.66 -7.62 1.98
N GLN A 125 7.65 -8.21 2.61
CA GLN A 125 7.46 -9.31 3.54
C GLN A 125 7.91 -8.89 4.94
N VAL A 126 7.07 -9.12 5.92
CA VAL A 126 7.42 -8.93 7.33
C VAL A 126 7.59 -10.31 7.96
N ILE A 127 8.76 -10.53 8.53
CA ILE A 127 9.09 -11.78 9.22
C ILE A 127 9.57 -11.46 10.63
N GLU A 128 9.22 -12.33 11.57
CA GLU A 128 9.73 -12.21 12.92
C GLU A 128 11.23 -12.59 12.94
N LYS A 129 12.01 -11.74 13.60
CA LYS A 129 13.43 -12.04 13.77
C LYS A 129 13.59 -13.05 14.91
N THR A 130 14.08 -14.21 14.59
CA THR A 130 14.44 -15.23 15.58
C THR A 130 15.91 -15.08 15.95
N ASN A 131 16.19 -15.06 17.25
CA ASN A 131 17.56 -15.02 17.77
C ASN A 131 18.12 -16.44 17.88
#